data_c4b3533e19ce85ecd86264e6a7f4545c
#
_entry.id   c4b3533e19ce85ecd86264e6a7f4545c
#
_cell.length_a   1.000
_cell.length_b   1.000
_cell.length_c   1.000
_cell.angle_alpha   90.00
_cell.angle_beta   90.00
_cell.angle_gamma   90.00
#
_symmetry.space_group_name_H-M   'P 1'
#
loop_
_entity.id
_entity.type
_entity.pdbx_description
1 polymer ?
#
loop_
_entity_poly.entity_id
_entity_poly.type
_entity_poly.pdbx_seq_one_letter_code
_entity_poly.pdbx_strand_id
1 'polypeptide(L)'
;MRAVTKRWPIAWVVMALLVCACAPEQRSYGEFRPLPAGEGWRRNMPLVFEPQFADSDATYDVTVGIRHTNDYAYRNVSLLVDLMDSAACVRHRKMVNLQVADEYGNWLGTGFGALFQCQTTVATAVSPSEAHRVVVWQVMDDTAAVNNVTDVGILIHKTAIQ
;
A
#
# COMPACT_ATOMS: atom_id res chain seq x y z
N MET A 1 53.16 36.02 -18.09
CA MET A 1 52.50 34.80 -18.57
C MET A 1 51.77 34.22 -17.41
N ARG A 2 50.41 34.30 -17.38
CA ARG A 2 49.58 33.75 -16.31
C ARG A 2 49.00 32.44 -16.81
N ALA A 3 49.28 31.33 -16.12
CA ALA A 3 48.69 30.02 -16.37
C ALA A 3 47.25 30.01 -15.87
N VAL A 4 46.30 29.88 -16.78
CA VAL A 4 44.88 29.66 -16.49
C VAL A 4 44.69 28.15 -16.26
N THR A 5 44.60 27.75 -15.02
CA THR A 5 44.31 26.35 -14.63
C THR A 5 42.83 26.04 -14.88
N LYS A 6 42.61 25.22 -15.89
CA LYS A 6 41.29 24.72 -16.33
C LYS A 6 40.72 23.72 -15.29
N ARG A 7 39.96 24.23 -14.27
CA ARG A 7 39.38 23.43 -13.18
C ARG A 7 37.93 23.01 -13.42
N TRP A 8 37.45 22.94 -14.67
CA TRP A 8 36.03 22.78 -15.00
C TRP A 8 35.48 21.36 -15.22
N PRO A 9 36.27 20.30 -15.51
CA PRO A 9 35.64 19.00 -15.75
C PRO A 9 35.20 18.25 -14.48
N ILE A 10 35.83 18.54 -13.33
CA ILE A 10 35.54 17.78 -12.09
C ILE A 10 34.18 18.16 -11.49
N ALA A 11 33.77 19.42 -11.57
CA ALA A 11 32.47 19.87 -11.06
C ALA A 11 31.28 19.28 -11.83
N TRP A 12 31.40 19.07 -13.12
CA TRP A 12 30.38 18.46 -13.97
C TRP A 12 30.24 16.96 -13.73
N VAL A 13 31.32 16.24 -13.42
CA VAL A 13 31.34 14.82 -13.10
C VAL A 13 30.69 14.57 -11.74
N VAL A 14 30.91 15.41 -10.73
CA VAL A 14 30.27 15.30 -9.40
C VAL A 14 28.79 15.61 -9.48
N MET A 15 28.36 16.57 -10.30
CA MET A 15 26.96 16.91 -10.49
C MET A 15 26.19 15.81 -11.24
N ALA A 16 26.84 15.10 -12.17
CA ALA A 16 26.25 13.98 -12.90
C ALA A 16 26.04 12.73 -12.01
N LEU A 17 26.87 12.54 -10.96
CA LEU A 17 26.75 11.42 -10.03
C LEU A 17 25.62 11.57 -9.00
N LEU A 18 25.15 12.81 -8.75
CA LEU A 18 24.08 13.08 -7.80
C LEU A 18 22.67 12.83 -8.35
N VAL A 19 22.51 12.66 -9.66
CA VAL A 19 21.19 12.47 -10.31
C VAL A 19 20.77 10.99 -10.34
N CYS A 20 21.66 10.06 -9.99
CA CYS A 20 21.40 8.60 -10.13
C CYS A 20 20.83 7.93 -8.87
N ALA A 21 20.45 8.66 -7.80
CA ALA A 21 20.13 8.08 -6.49
C ALA A 21 18.64 7.95 -6.17
N CYS A 22 17.72 8.26 -7.08
CA CYS A 22 16.29 8.00 -6.92
C CYS A 22 15.81 7.07 -8.03
N ALA A 23 16.05 5.76 -7.88
CA ALA A 23 15.22 4.78 -8.58
C ALA A 23 13.83 4.82 -7.93
N PRO A 24 12.77 5.25 -8.62
CA PRO A 24 11.43 5.16 -8.07
C PRO A 24 11.13 3.68 -7.83
N GLU A 25 10.72 3.35 -6.61
CA GLU A 25 10.19 2.04 -6.28
C GLU A 25 9.13 1.69 -7.34
N GLN A 26 9.37 0.64 -8.13
CA GLN A 26 8.53 0.29 -9.28
C GLN A 26 7.21 -0.29 -8.78
N ARG A 27 6.28 0.58 -8.36
CA ARG A 27 4.90 0.19 -8.12
C ARG A 27 4.26 -0.12 -9.47
N SER A 28 3.75 -1.33 -9.62
CA SER A 28 2.95 -1.67 -10.79
C SER A 28 1.54 -1.10 -10.68
N TYR A 29 1.03 -0.96 -9.45
CA TYR A 29 -0.31 -0.46 -9.17
C TYR A 29 -0.37 0.12 -7.75
N GLY A 30 -1.17 1.16 -7.56
CA GLY A 30 -1.45 1.75 -6.26
C GLY A 30 -2.72 2.58 -6.31
N GLU A 31 -3.76 2.13 -5.62
CA GLU A 31 -5.04 2.82 -5.55
C GLU A 31 -5.53 2.84 -4.10
N PHE A 32 -5.98 4.02 -3.66
CA PHE A 32 -6.71 4.20 -2.41
C PHE A 32 -8.12 4.70 -2.73
N ARG A 33 -9.12 4.04 -2.15
CA ARG A 33 -10.54 4.40 -2.28
C ARG A 33 -11.03 5.04 -0.99
N PRO A 34 -11.62 6.24 -1.07
CA PRO A 34 -12.19 6.89 0.09
C PRO A 34 -13.43 6.15 0.58
N LEU A 35 -13.63 6.13 1.89
CA LEU A 35 -14.82 5.62 2.53
C LEU A 35 -15.83 6.75 2.75
N PRO A 36 -17.15 6.46 2.79
CA PRO A 36 -18.16 7.47 3.05
C PRO A 36 -17.95 8.16 4.40
N ALA A 37 -17.89 9.49 4.39
CA ALA A 37 -17.74 10.26 5.61
C ALA A 37 -18.98 10.12 6.50
N GLY A 38 -18.76 9.92 7.81
CA GLY A 38 -19.83 9.91 8.82
C GLY A 38 -20.59 8.59 8.98
N GLU A 39 -20.52 7.67 8.01
CA GLU A 39 -21.22 6.37 8.11
C GLU A 39 -20.32 5.25 8.62
N GLY A 40 -19.01 5.44 8.59
CA GLY A 40 -18.02 4.41 8.86
C GLY A 40 -17.94 3.33 7.77
N TRP A 41 -16.92 2.51 7.84
CA TRP A 41 -16.77 1.36 6.95
C TRP A 41 -17.57 0.17 7.47
N ARG A 42 -18.66 -0.14 6.82
CA ARG A 42 -19.56 -1.22 7.24
C ARG A 42 -19.02 -2.59 6.83
N ARG A 43 -19.26 -3.61 7.67
CA ARG A 43 -18.84 -5.00 7.43
C ARG A 43 -19.39 -5.58 6.11
N ASN A 44 -20.58 -5.19 5.71
CA ASN A 44 -21.25 -5.65 4.49
C ASN A 44 -20.91 -4.80 3.25
N MET A 45 -19.93 -3.91 3.32
CA MET A 45 -19.50 -3.03 2.24
C MET A 45 -18.03 -3.30 1.87
N PRO A 46 -17.74 -4.36 1.10
CA PRO A 46 -16.40 -4.64 0.63
C PRO A 46 -15.94 -3.59 -0.37
N LEU A 47 -14.63 -3.38 -0.42
CA LEU A 47 -13.98 -2.59 -1.45
C LEU A 47 -13.36 -3.53 -2.47
N VAL A 48 -13.62 -3.26 -3.75
CA VAL A 48 -13.16 -4.09 -4.86
C VAL A 48 -12.17 -3.30 -5.68
N PHE A 49 -11.00 -3.87 -5.93
CA PHE A 49 -9.94 -3.30 -6.75
C PHE A 49 -9.68 -4.22 -7.95
N GLU A 50 -9.38 -3.63 -9.11
CA GLU A 50 -9.05 -4.34 -10.33
C GLU A 50 -7.67 -3.88 -10.81
N PRO A 51 -6.60 -4.47 -10.23
CA PRO A 51 -5.24 -4.01 -10.49
C PRO A 51 -4.84 -4.20 -11.95
N GLN A 52 -4.06 -3.26 -12.45
CA GLN A 52 -3.43 -3.35 -13.76
C GLN A 52 -1.97 -3.74 -13.58
N PHE A 53 -1.56 -4.83 -14.22
CA PHE A 53 -0.19 -5.33 -14.16
C PHE A 53 0.58 -4.92 -15.42
N ALA A 54 1.80 -4.44 -15.23
CA ALA A 54 2.64 -4.01 -16.35
C ALA A 54 3.26 -5.19 -17.14
N ASP A 55 3.41 -6.34 -16.48
CA ASP A 55 4.07 -7.52 -17.03
C ASP A 55 3.29 -8.77 -16.60
N SER A 56 2.74 -9.50 -17.56
CA SER A 56 1.93 -10.71 -17.31
C SER A 56 2.74 -11.91 -16.84
N ASP A 57 4.04 -11.92 -17.11
CA ASP A 57 4.93 -13.05 -16.82
C ASP A 57 5.68 -12.86 -15.49
N ALA A 58 5.56 -11.68 -14.89
CA ALA A 58 6.15 -11.38 -13.60
C ALA A 58 5.26 -11.82 -12.45
N THR A 59 5.86 -11.94 -11.27
CA THR A 59 5.15 -12.10 -10.00
C THR A 59 5.15 -10.82 -9.20
N TYR A 60 4.16 -10.67 -8.32
CA TYR A 60 3.91 -9.45 -7.58
C TYR A 60 3.59 -9.69 -6.11
N ASP A 61 4.02 -8.78 -5.28
CA ASP A 61 3.63 -8.72 -3.88
C ASP A 61 2.44 -7.79 -3.73
N VAL A 62 1.40 -8.25 -3.04
CA VAL A 62 0.16 -7.52 -2.80
C VAL A 62 0.14 -7.03 -1.37
N THR A 63 -0.03 -5.73 -1.19
CA THR A 63 -0.06 -5.05 0.10
C THR A 63 -1.40 -4.33 0.27
N VAL A 64 -2.07 -4.52 1.39
CA VAL A 64 -3.24 -3.74 1.79
C VAL A 64 -2.81 -2.59 2.68
N GLY A 65 -3.37 -1.42 2.46
CA GLY A 65 -3.16 -0.23 3.27
C GLY A 65 -4.46 0.40 3.72
N ILE A 66 -4.43 1.04 4.88
CA ILE A 66 -5.52 1.90 5.36
C ILE A 66 -4.98 3.28 5.72
N ARG A 67 -5.84 4.29 5.60
CA ARG A 67 -5.64 5.60 6.20
C ARG A 67 -6.69 5.84 7.26
N HIS A 68 -6.29 6.41 8.39
CA HIS A 68 -7.19 6.72 9.49
C HIS A 68 -6.82 8.06 10.12
N THR A 69 -7.78 8.67 10.82
CA THR A 69 -7.56 9.90 11.57
C THR A 69 -7.11 9.62 13.00
N ASN A 70 -6.74 10.69 13.74
CA ASN A 70 -6.44 10.63 15.19
C ASN A 70 -7.62 10.12 16.04
N ASP A 71 -8.85 10.21 15.50
CA ASP A 71 -10.06 9.80 16.23
C ASP A 71 -10.41 8.32 16.03
N TYR A 72 -9.54 7.54 15.39
CA TYR A 72 -9.71 6.10 15.25
C TYR A 72 -9.67 5.44 16.64
N ALA A 73 -10.69 4.64 16.96
CA ALA A 73 -10.92 4.20 18.33
C ALA A 73 -10.17 2.91 18.72
N TYR A 74 -9.55 2.23 17.75
CA TYR A 74 -8.95 0.91 17.98
C TYR A 74 -7.44 0.94 17.70
N ARG A 75 -6.71 -0.03 18.27
CA ARG A 75 -5.27 -0.19 18.02
C ARG A 75 -4.95 -1.03 16.79
N ASN A 76 -5.95 -1.67 16.22
CA ASN A 76 -5.83 -2.54 15.05
C ASN A 76 -7.08 -2.43 14.17
N VAL A 77 -6.97 -2.93 12.94
CA VAL A 77 -8.12 -3.22 12.08
C VAL A 77 -7.99 -4.65 11.55
N SER A 78 -9.06 -5.44 11.73
CA SER A 78 -9.14 -6.80 11.18
C SER A 78 -9.74 -6.75 9.78
N LEU A 79 -9.00 -7.29 8.82
CA LEU A 79 -9.35 -7.30 7.41
C LEU A 79 -9.40 -8.75 6.89
N LEU A 80 -10.33 -9.03 6.00
CA LEU A 80 -10.31 -10.19 5.12
C LEU A 80 -10.01 -9.72 3.71
N VAL A 81 -8.97 -10.30 3.08
CA VAL A 81 -8.56 -9.96 1.73
C VAL A 81 -8.60 -11.20 0.86
N ASP A 82 -9.38 -11.14 -0.23
CA ASP A 82 -9.45 -12.17 -1.26
C ASP A 82 -8.80 -11.68 -2.54
N LEU A 83 -7.90 -12.48 -3.09
CA LEU A 83 -7.40 -12.32 -4.45
C LEU A 83 -8.14 -13.33 -5.32
N MET A 84 -8.72 -12.84 -6.41
CA MET A 84 -9.57 -13.62 -7.31
C MET A 84 -9.06 -13.57 -8.74
N ASP A 85 -9.23 -14.67 -9.46
CA ASP A 85 -8.98 -14.73 -10.89
C ASP A 85 -10.11 -14.07 -11.72
N SER A 86 -9.98 -14.09 -13.05
CA SER A 86 -10.97 -13.54 -13.98
C SER A 86 -12.33 -14.25 -13.93
N ALA A 87 -12.37 -15.51 -13.44
CA ALA A 87 -13.60 -16.28 -13.25
C ALA A 87 -14.23 -16.03 -11.86
N ALA A 88 -13.71 -15.05 -11.10
CA ALA A 88 -14.10 -14.73 -9.73
C ALA A 88 -13.89 -15.90 -8.72
N CYS A 89 -12.99 -16.83 -9.04
CA CYS A 89 -12.57 -17.85 -8.09
C CYS A 89 -11.50 -17.28 -7.15
N VAL A 90 -11.68 -17.50 -5.85
CA VAL A 90 -10.70 -17.08 -4.84
C VAL A 90 -9.45 -17.95 -4.97
N ARG A 91 -8.32 -17.31 -5.26
CA ARG A 91 -6.99 -17.94 -5.37
C ARG A 91 -6.21 -17.82 -4.08
N HIS A 92 -6.28 -16.65 -3.44
CA HIS A 92 -5.67 -16.41 -2.13
C HIS A 92 -6.70 -15.77 -1.21
N ARG A 93 -6.77 -16.23 0.03
CA ARG A 93 -7.56 -15.63 1.10
C ARG A 93 -6.69 -15.41 2.32
N LYS A 94 -6.63 -14.17 2.78
CA LYS A 94 -5.83 -13.81 3.93
C LYS A 94 -6.66 -13.00 4.93
N MET A 95 -6.74 -13.49 6.17
CA MET A 95 -7.18 -12.67 7.29
C MET A 95 -5.98 -11.93 7.86
N VAL A 96 -6.11 -10.64 8.08
CA VAL A 96 -5.05 -9.75 8.54
C VAL A 96 -5.56 -8.96 9.73
N ASN A 97 -4.76 -8.94 10.80
CA ASN A 97 -4.94 -8.02 11.91
C ASN A 97 -3.87 -6.94 11.80
N LEU A 98 -4.20 -5.84 11.08
CA LEU A 98 -3.27 -4.74 10.85
C LEU A 98 -3.21 -3.86 12.10
N GLN A 99 -2.06 -3.83 12.77
CA GLN A 99 -1.82 -2.90 13.87
C GLN A 99 -1.63 -1.48 13.34
N VAL A 100 -2.32 -0.53 13.97
CA VAL A 100 -2.27 0.90 13.65
C VAL A 100 -1.76 1.73 14.83
N ALA A 101 -1.78 1.17 16.05
CA ALA A 101 -1.17 1.78 17.23
C ALA A 101 -0.40 0.74 18.06
N ASP A 102 0.61 1.19 18.79
CA ASP A 102 1.36 0.39 19.76
C ASP A 102 0.58 0.15 21.07
N GLU A 103 1.20 -0.51 22.02
CA GLU A 103 0.60 -0.78 23.34
C GLU A 103 0.39 0.47 24.19
N TYR A 104 1.10 1.55 23.91
CA TYR A 104 0.97 2.85 24.58
C TYR A 104 0.00 3.81 23.92
N GLY A 105 -0.59 3.40 22.75
CA GLY A 105 -1.51 4.22 21.99
C GLY A 105 -0.84 5.18 21.01
N ASN A 106 0.47 5.05 20.74
CA ASN A 106 1.12 5.82 19.69
C ASN A 106 0.78 5.25 18.33
N TRP A 107 0.41 6.12 17.39
CA TRP A 107 0.11 5.71 16.01
C TRP A 107 1.35 5.16 15.31
N LEU A 108 1.17 4.03 14.65
CA LEU A 108 2.16 3.38 13.80
C LEU A 108 2.04 3.88 12.35
N GLY A 109 3.04 3.51 11.52
CA GLY A 109 3.04 3.87 10.10
C GLY A 109 3.52 5.29 9.82
N THR A 110 3.19 5.79 8.61
CA THR A 110 3.57 7.13 8.17
C THR A 110 2.39 8.08 8.33
N GLY A 111 2.64 9.28 8.86
CA GLY A 111 1.58 10.24 9.12
C GLY A 111 1.93 11.65 8.61
N PHE A 112 0.89 12.41 8.26
CA PHE A 112 0.97 13.84 8.03
C PHE A 112 -0.23 14.54 8.67
N GLY A 113 0.05 15.39 9.66
CA GLY A 113 -1.01 16.05 10.44
C GLY A 113 -1.82 15.04 11.26
N ALA A 114 -3.12 15.00 11.02
CA ALA A 114 -4.06 14.09 11.70
C ALA A 114 -4.37 12.81 10.93
N LEU A 115 -3.67 12.54 9.82
CA LEU A 115 -3.87 11.38 8.96
C LEU A 115 -2.67 10.43 9.04
N PHE A 116 -2.93 9.15 9.29
CA PHE A 116 -1.91 8.09 9.37
C PHE A 116 -2.21 7.01 8.34
N GLN A 117 -1.14 6.45 7.75
CA GLN A 117 -1.23 5.34 6.82
C GLN A 117 -0.45 4.16 7.36
N CYS A 118 -1.14 3.04 7.52
CA CYS A 118 -0.57 1.75 7.87
C CYS A 118 -0.80 0.75 6.75
N GLN A 119 0.12 -0.19 6.55
CA GLN A 119 0.03 -1.18 5.48
C GLN A 119 0.70 -2.49 5.85
N THR A 120 0.28 -3.57 5.21
CA THR A 120 0.88 -4.90 5.38
C THR A 120 0.75 -5.75 4.12
N THR A 121 1.74 -6.59 3.85
CA THR A 121 1.71 -7.51 2.71
C THR A 121 0.79 -8.68 3.01
N VAL A 122 -0.13 -8.94 2.10
CA VAL A 122 -1.14 -10.00 2.22
C VAL A 122 -0.84 -11.23 1.37
N ALA A 123 -0.10 -11.04 0.26
CA ALA A 123 0.36 -12.14 -0.58
C ALA A 123 1.67 -11.75 -1.25
N THR A 124 2.52 -12.74 -1.52
CA THR A 124 3.83 -12.57 -2.18
C THR A 124 3.93 -13.51 -3.38
N ALA A 125 4.69 -13.08 -4.38
CA ALA A 125 4.96 -13.85 -5.61
C ALA A 125 3.69 -14.33 -6.33
N VAL A 126 2.65 -13.48 -6.35
CA VAL A 126 1.36 -13.78 -6.99
C VAL A 126 1.45 -13.46 -8.48
N SER A 127 0.90 -14.31 -9.32
CA SER A 127 0.79 -14.04 -10.75
C SER A 127 -0.39 -13.07 -11.04
N PRO A 128 -0.35 -12.29 -12.12
CA PRO A 128 -1.46 -11.41 -12.53
C PRO A 128 -2.79 -12.15 -12.71
N SER A 129 -2.75 -13.41 -13.15
CA SER A 129 -3.94 -14.24 -13.33
C SER A 129 -4.63 -14.61 -12.03
N GLU A 130 -3.91 -14.64 -10.90
CA GLU A 130 -4.46 -14.94 -9.57
C GLU A 130 -5.02 -13.73 -8.83
N ALA A 131 -4.66 -12.52 -9.28
CA ALA A 131 -5.05 -11.27 -8.64
C ALA A 131 -5.76 -10.31 -9.61
N HIS A 132 -6.57 -10.84 -10.53
CA HIS A 132 -7.38 -10.02 -11.44
C HIS A 132 -8.33 -9.08 -10.68
N ARG A 133 -8.78 -9.52 -9.51
CA ARG A 133 -9.60 -8.73 -8.58
C ARG A 133 -9.12 -8.94 -7.15
N VAL A 134 -9.02 -7.85 -6.39
CA VAL A 134 -8.73 -7.88 -4.96
C VAL A 134 -9.92 -7.31 -4.21
N VAL A 135 -10.47 -8.07 -3.26
CA VAL A 135 -11.63 -7.67 -2.48
C VAL A 135 -11.25 -7.59 -1.01
N VAL A 136 -11.55 -6.45 -0.38
CA VAL A 136 -11.19 -6.18 1.01
C VAL A 136 -12.44 -5.92 1.83
N TRP A 137 -12.63 -6.68 2.91
CA TRP A 137 -13.66 -6.47 3.93
C TRP A 137 -13.03 -6.06 5.25
N GLN A 138 -13.70 -5.21 5.98
CA GLN A 138 -13.47 -5.13 7.43
C GLN A 138 -14.20 -6.29 8.12
N VAL A 139 -13.53 -6.93 9.08
CA VAL A 139 -14.05 -8.08 9.84
C VAL A 139 -13.79 -7.89 11.35
N MET A 140 -13.98 -6.67 11.84
CA MET A 140 -13.90 -6.35 13.26
C MET A 140 -15.02 -7.03 14.01
N ASP A 141 -14.72 -7.76 15.10
CA ASP A 141 -15.71 -8.53 15.84
C ASP A 141 -16.69 -7.63 16.62
N ASP A 142 -16.19 -6.56 17.20
CA ASP A 142 -16.92 -5.74 18.17
C ASP A 142 -17.76 -4.61 17.54
N THR A 143 -17.72 -4.45 16.20
CA THR A 143 -18.44 -3.36 15.53
C THR A 143 -18.93 -3.75 14.14
N ALA A 144 -20.14 -3.32 13.81
CA ALA A 144 -20.70 -3.46 12.46
C ALA A 144 -20.14 -2.41 11.47
N ALA A 145 -19.68 -1.28 11.98
CA ALA A 145 -19.09 -0.20 11.21
C ALA A 145 -17.87 0.40 11.93
N VAL A 146 -16.77 0.54 11.20
CA VAL A 146 -15.51 1.12 11.68
C VAL A 146 -15.45 2.57 11.28
N ASN A 147 -15.46 3.48 12.25
CA ASN A 147 -15.36 4.92 12.03
C ASN A 147 -13.90 5.37 11.94
N ASN A 148 -13.69 6.53 11.31
CA ASN A 148 -12.39 7.21 11.25
C ASN A 148 -11.30 6.48 10.47
N VAL A 149 -11.64 5.41 9.74
CA VAL A 149 -10.88 4.95 8.56
C VAL A 149 -11.37 5.79 7.39
N THR A 150 -10.45 6.51 6.75
CA THR A 150 -10.78 7.43 5.66
C THR A 150 -10.64 6.79 4.29
N ASP A 151 -9.65 5.93 4.13
CA ASP A 151 -9.33 5.26 2.88
C ASP A 151 -8.83 3.85 3.11
N VAL A 152 -9.10 2.99 2.14
CA VAL A 152 -8.50 1.66 2.02
C VAL A 152 -7.83 1.56 0.66
N GLY A 153 -6.66 0.97 0.61
CA GLY A 153 -5.88 0.88 -0.62
C GLY A 153 -5.21 -0.47 -0.83
N ILE A 154 -4.89 -0.70 -2.10
CA ILE A 154 -4.05 -1.81 -2.53
C ILE A 154 -2.83 -1.24 -3.24
N LEU A 155 -1.67 -1.77 -2.86
CA LEU A 155 -0.37 -1.47 -3.47
C LEU A 155 0.19 -2.79 -4.00
N ILE A 156 0.66 -2.78 -5.24
CA ILE A 156 1.23 -3.96 -5.88
C ILE A 156 2.61 -3.61 -6.39
N HIS A 157 3.59 -4.40 -5.99
CA HIS A 157 4.99 -4.24 -6.38
C HIS A 157 5.44 -5.50 -7.10
N LYS A 158 6.24 -5.34 -8.15
CA LYS A 158 6.89 -6.50 -8.78
C LYS A 158 7.80 -7.16 -7.75
N THR A 159 7.66 -8.47 -7.57
CA THR A 159 8.50 -9.23 -6.63
C THR A 159 9.96 -9.13 -7.05
N ALA A 160 10.84 -8.76 -6.12
CA ALA A 160 12.28 -8.71 -6.39
C ALA A 160 12.80 -10.14 -6.65
N ILE A 161 13.52 -10.31 -7.74
CA ILE A 161 14.24 -11.56 -8.01
C ILE A 161 15.42 -11.59 -7.03
N GLN A 162 15.44 -12.55 -6.11
CA GLN A 162 16.57 -12.78 -5.21
C GLN A 162 17.67 -13.57 -5.94
#